data_1a9be5c0196a3a1cddc66810da6d9d42
#
_entry.id   1a9be5c0196a3a1cddc66810da6d9d42
#
_cell.length_a   1.000
_cell.length_b   1.000
_cell.length_c   1.000
_cell.angle_alpha   90.00
_cell.angle_beta   90.00
_cell.angle_gamma   90.00
#
_symmetry.space_group_name_H-M   'P 1'
#
loop_
_entity.id
_entity.type
_entity.pdbx_description
1 polymer ?
#
loop_
_entity_poly.entity_id
_entity_poly.type
_entity_poly.pdbx_seq_one_letter_code
_entity_poly.pdbx_strand_id
1 'polypeptide(L)'
;MKTNQTTVYPIIKICGLTSLEQALSCVELGADWIGFNCWPGSSRYIVPEKAREIVSALPESVTTVGVFVNESSDSLKNIMQETRMDLAQLHGDEEVPITANLGVPWFKAFRVSSEFKLQQIKEYGQETFLLDAYSKAHYGGSGQTIDWNLASAASGLGKMILAGGMTPVNVAEAVKKVRPWGVDVCSGVESQPGIKDLLRVEKFIRNLRN
;
A
#
# COMPACT_ATOMS: atom_id res chain seq x y z
N MET A 1 -6.81 -11.84 -37.02
CA MET A 1 -6.23 -10.64 -36.39
C MET A 1 -5.95 -10.97 -34.92
N LYS A 2 -4.68 -11.12 -34.53
CA LYS A 2 -4.33 -11.30 -33.11
C LYS A 2 -4.42 -9.92 -32.46
N THR A 3 -5.42 -9.70 -31.62
CA THR A 3 -5.47 -8.51 -30.75
C THR A 3 -4.26 -8.58 -29.83
N ASN A 4 -3.31 -7.67 -30.01
CA ASN A 4 -2.26 -7.42 -29.02
C ASN A 4 -2.96 -6.98 -27.73
N GLN A 5 -3.26 -7.93 -26.86
CA GLN A 5 -3.59 -7.61 -25.49
C GLN A 5 -2.29 -7.14 -24.85
N THR A 6 -2.15 -5.82 -24.70
CA THR A 6 -1.12 -5.24 -23.84
C THR A 6 -1.39 -5.80 -22.44
N THR A 7 -0.52 -6.68 -21.98
CA THR A 7 -0.64 -7.24 -20.62
C THR A 7 -0.44 -6.08 -19.64
N VAL A 8 -1.53 -5.58 -19.06
CA VAL A 8 -1.46 -4.54 -18.02
C VAL A 8 -1.14 -5.27 -16.72
N TYR A 9 0.09 -5.14 -16.28
CA TYR A 9 0.51 -5.67 -14.97
C TYR A 9 -0.04 -4.79 -13.84
N PRO A 10 -0.35 -5.37 -12.67
CA PRO A 10 -0.78 -4.59 -11.52
C PRO A 10 0.33 -3.65 -11.03
N ILE A 11 -0.04 -2.50 -10.49
CA ILE A 11 0.87 -1.62 -9.76
C ILE A 11 1.46 -2.36 -8.57
N ILE A 12 2.77 -2.21 -8.34
CA ILE A 12 3.49 -2.86 -7.25
C ILE A 12 3.90 -1.82 -6.21
N LYS A 13 3.30 -1.90 -5.02
CA LYS A 13 3.67 -1.07 -3.88
C LYS A 13 4.51 -1.87 -2.89
N ILE A 14 5.69 -1.33 -2.53
CA ILE A 14 6.53 -1.85 -1.44
C ILE A 14 6.39 -0.89 -0.25
N CYS A 15 5.85 -1.38 0.85
CA CYS A 15 5.47 -0.55 2.00
C CYS A 15 6.42 -0.73 3.20
N GLY A 16 6.55 0.31 4.02
CA GLY A 16 7.33 0.27 5.27
C GLY A 16 8.84 0.39 5.05
N LEU A 17 9.27 1.25 4.10
CA LEU A 17 10.67 1.60 3.87
C LEU A 17 11.14 2.58 4.94
N THR A 18 12.39 2.39 5.42
CA THR A 18 13.00 3.20 6.48
C THR A 18 14.40 3.71 6.11
N SER A 19 14.94 3.35 4.94
CA SER A 19 16.24 3.80 4.46
C SER A 19 16.23 4.12 2.97
N LEU A 20 17.06 5.08 2.57
CA LEU A 20 17.23 5.50 1.17
C LEU A 20 17.74 4.36 0.30
N GLU A 21 18.75 3.63 0.78
CA GLU A 21 19.35 2.52 0.04
C GLU A 21 18.30 1.47 -0.34
N GLN A 22 17.47 1.05 0.63
CA GLN A 22 16.42 0.07 0.37
C GLN A 22 15.32 0.60 -0.55
N ALA A 23 14.97 1.90 -0.43
CA ALA A 23 13.96 2.52 -1.28
C ALA A 23 14.44 2.55 -2.75
N LEU A 24 15.67 2.98 -2.99
CA LEU A 24 16.28 2.98 -4.34
C LEU A 24 16.38 1.57 -4.90
N SER A 25 16.85 0.60 -4.11
CA SER A 25 16.93 -0.80 -4.55
C SER A 25 15.55 -1.38 -4.91
N CYS A 26 14.49 -1.06 -4.16
CA CYS A 26 13.14 -1.48 -4.50
C CYS A 26 12.66 -0.87 -5.82
N VAL A 27 12.99 0.39 -6.09
CA VAL A 27 12.66 1.07 -7.34
C VAL A 27 13.41 0.46 -8.52
N GLU A 28 14.71 0.20 -8.38
CA GLU A 28 15.54 -0.48 -9.41
C GLU A 28 15.02 -1.87 -9.74
N LEU A 29 14.48 -2.59 -8.76
CA LEU A 29 13.84 -3.89 -8.94
C LEU A 29 12.45 -3.80 -9.61
N GLY A 30 11.86 -2.61 -9.72
CA GLY A 30 10.61 -2.35 -10.45
C GLY A 30 9.39 -2.10 -9.57
N ALA A 31 9.57 -1.59 -8.35
CA ALA A 31 8.47 -1.05 -7.55
C ALA A 31 7.92 0.23 -8.19
N ASP A 32 6.60 0.32 -8.35
CA ASP A 32 5.91 1.49 -8.88
C ASP A 32 5.61 2.51 -7.76
N TRP A 33 5.29 2.01 -6.56
CA TRP A 33 4.96 2.82 -5.39
C TRP A 33 5.82 2.45 -4.18
N ILE A 34 6.23 3.44 -3.40
CA ILE A 34 7.02 3.30 -2.17
C ILE A 34 6.22 3.86 -0.99
N GLY A 35 6.02 3.03 0.05
CA GLY A 35 5.24 3.39 1.24
C GLY A 35 6.12 3.66 2.46
N PHE A 36 5.82 4.76 3.16
CA PHE A 36 6.45 5.19 4.41
C PHE A 36 5.42 5.18 5.54
N ASN A 37 5.75 4.57 6.67
CA ASN A 37 4.82 4.52 7.80
C ASN A 37 5.02 5.73 8.70
N CYS A 38 4.02 6.63 8.74
CA CYS A 38 4.02 7.85 9.51
C CYS A 38 3.39 7.68 10.91
N TRP A 39 2.95 6.47 11.28
CA TRP A 39 2.36 6.20 12.58
C TRP A 39 3.43 5.77 13.60
N PRO A 40 3.65 6.53 14.72
CA PRO A 40 4.70 6.21 15.71
C PRO A 40 4.54 4.86 16.41
N GLY A 41 3.33 4.29 16.44
CA GLY A 41 3.09 2.95 16.98
C GLY A 41 3.58 1.79 16.10
N SER A 42 4.05 2.06 14.89
CA SER A 42 4.57 1.05 13.97
C SER A 42 6.06 0.78 14.20
N SER A 43 6.45 -0.50 14.15
CA SER A 43 7.87 -0.89 14.10
C SER A 43 8.59 -0.43 12.82
N ARG A 44 7.85 0.11 11.85
CA ARG A 44 8.34 0.64 10.57
C ARG A 44 8.18 2.15 10.48
N TYR A 45 7.97 2.79 11.62
CA TYR A 45 7.84 4.24 11.69
C TYR A 45 9.09 4.95 11.16
N ILE A 46 8.87 6.00 10.39
CA ILE A 46 9.93 6.89 9.91
C ILE A 46 9.57 8.33 10.25
N VAL A 47 10.50 9.08 10.82
CA VAL A 47 10.30 10.49 11.13
C VAL A 47 10.18 11.32 9.84
N PRO A 48 9.36 12.39 9.82
CA PRO A 48 9.10 13.18 8.62
C PRO A 48 10.36 13.70 7.92
N GLU A 49 11.36 14.17 8.68
CA GLU A 49 12.61 14.69 8.13
C GLU A 49 13.35 13.64 7.30
N LYS A 50 13.43 12.41 7.82
CA LYS A 50 14.07 11.29 7.12
C LYS A 50 13.25 10.82 5.92
N ALA A 51 11.92 10.82 6.04
CA ALA A 51 11.04 10.52 4.91
C ALA A 51 11.24 11.52 3.78
N ARG A 52 11.32 12.83 4.10
CA ARG A 52 11.60 13.90 3.13
C ARG A 52 12.93 13.70 2.40
N GLU A 53 14.00 13.34 3.12
CA GLU A 53 15.30 13.06 2.51
C GLU A 53 15.20 11.93 1.47
N ILE A 54 14.50 10.85 1.80
CA ILE A 54 14.32 9.72 0.90
C ILE A 54 13.45 10.13 -0.30
N VAL A 55 12.29 10.74 -0.07
CA VAL A 55 11.36 11.19 -1.11
C VAL A 55 12.08 12.10 -2.11
N SER A 56 12.91 13.04 -1.63
CA SER A 56 13.64 13.98 -2.50
C SER A 56 14.70 13.32 -3.37
N ALA A 57 15.13 12.10 -3.04
CA ALA A 57 16.17 11.36 -3.77
C ALA A 57 15.57 10.28 -4.70
N LEU A 58 14.25 10.01 -4.61
CA LEU A 58 13.57 9.05 -5.48
C LEU A 58 13.28 9.66 -6.86
N PRO A 59 13.24 8.84 -7.93
CA PRO A 59 12.82 9.29 -9.26
C PRO A 59 11.36 9.79 -9.26
N GLU A 60 11.06 10.84 -10.01
CA GLU A 60 9.70 11.39 -10.18
C GLU A 60 8.67 10.38 -10.74
N SER A 61 9.14 9.32 -11.38
CA SER A 61 8.29 8.24 -11.91
C SER A 61 7.70 7.32 -10.83
N VAL A 62 8.20 7.43 -9.59
CA VAL A 62 7.77 6.60 -8.46
C VAL A 62 6.78 7.36 -7.59
N THR A 63 5.62 6.78 -7.32
CA THR A 63 4.65 7.37 -6.41
C THR A 63 5.03 7.08 -4.95
N THR A 64 5.09 8.11 -4.13
CA THR A 64 5.42 8.02 -2.71
C THR A 64 4.16 8.12 -1.85
N VAL A 65 4.02 7.21 -0.88
CA VAL A 65 2.79 7.05 -0.08
C VAL A 65 3.10 7.12 1.41
N GLY A 66 2.52 8.10 2.10
CA GLY A 66 2.53 8.17 3.56
C GLY A 66 1.38 7.34 4.15
N VAL A 67 1.68 6.43 5.06
CA VAL A 67 0.67 5.60 5.75
C VAL A 67 0.37 6.20 7.11
N PHE A 68 -0.89 6.57 7.33
CA PHE A 68 -1.40 7.24 8.53
C PHE A 68 -2.43 6.37 9.24
N VAL A 69 -2.48 6.46 10.57
CA VAL A 69 -3.45 5.74 11.41
C VAL A 69 -4.05 6.72 12.41
N ASN A 70 -5.32 7.07 12.21
CA ASN A 70 -6.09 7.97 13.08
C ASN A 70 -5.40 9.32 13.36
N GLU A 71 -4.67 9.83 12.34
CA GLU A 71 -3.95 11.10 12.46
C GLU A 71 -4.94 12.27 12.31
N SER A 72 -4.69 13.38 13.02
CA SER A 72 -5.49 14.59 12.84
C SER A 72 -5.27 15.17 11.43
N SER A 73 -6.32 15.80 10.87
CA SER A 73 -6.25 16.39 9.53
C SER A 73 -5.13 17.42 9.40
N ASP A 74 -4.90 18.23 10.44
CA ASP A 74 -3.86 19.27 10.42
C ASP A 74 -2.45 18.67 10.51
N SER A 75 -2.23 17.67 11.37
CA SER A 75 -0.96 16.97 11.47
C SER A 75 -0.65 16.20 10.17
N LEU A 76 -1.64 15.51 9.59
CA LEU A 76 -1.49 14.81 8.32
C LEU A 76 -1.08 15.79 7.20
N LYS A 77 -1.76 16.94 7.07
CA LYS A 77 -1.41 17.99 6.10
C LYS A 77 0.03 18.48 6.28
N ASN A 78 0.42 18.76 7.51
CA ASN A 78 1.77 19.23 7.83
C ASN A 78 2.82 18.19 7.43
N ILE A 79 2.62 16.91 7.76
CA ILE A 79 3.53 15.82 7.40
C ILE A 79 3.60 15.68 5.87
N MET A 80 2.47 15.68 5.17
CA MET A 80 2.44 15.59 3.70
C MET A 80 3.15 16.79 3.03
N GLN A 81 2.96 17.99 3.54
CA GLN A 81 3.63 19.20 3.05
C GLN A 81 5.13 19.16 3.32
N GLU A 82 5.56 18.74 4.50
CA GLU A 82 6.96 18.63 4.87
C GLU A 82 7.69 17.56 4.06
N THR A 83 7.10 16.38 3.94
CA THR A 83 7.70 15.22 3.29
C THR A 83 7.61 15.26 1.76
N ARG A 84 6.65 16.03 1.21
CA ARG A 84 6.31 16.08 -0.22
C ARG A 84 5.92 14.73 -0.81
N MET A 85 5.37 13.83 0.00
CA MET A 85 4.80 12.58 -0.50
C MET A 85 3.57 12.85 -1.38
N ASP A 86 3.33 12.00 -2.37
CA ASP A 86 2.29 12.19 -3.38
C ASP A 86 0.89 11.84 -2.85
N LEU A 87 0.78 10.77 -2.04
CA LEU A 87 -0.49 10.22 -1.58
C LEU A 87 -0.48 9.93 -0.08
N ALA A 88 -1.61 10.20 0.59
CA ALA A 88 -1.86 9.74 1.94
C ALA A 88 -2.72 8.47 1.92
N GLN A 89 -2.25 7.39 2.53
CA GLN A 89 -3.00 6.17 2.80
C GLN A 89 -3.56 6.23 4.22
N LEU A 90 -4.88 6.30 4.35
CA LEU A 90 -5.58 6.29 5.63
C LEU A 90 -5.84 4.84 6.07
N HIS A 91 -5.08 4.35 7.05
CA HIS A 91 -5.05 2.94 7.44
C HIS A 91 -5.62 2.68 8.85
N GLY A 92 -6.18 3.71 9.47
CA GLY A 92 -6.87 3.65 10.76
C GLY A 92 -8.37 3.43 10.64
N ASP A 93 -9.10 3.98 11.60
CA ASP A 93 -10.56 3.97 11.67
C ASP A 93 -11.14 5.37 11.32
N GLU A 94 -10.42 6.13 10.46
CA GLU A 94 -10.82 7.47 10.05
C GLU A 94 -12.21 7.44 9.41
N GLU A 95 -13.11 8.31 9.90
CA GLU A 95 -14.47 8.40 9.42
C GLU A 95 -14.61 9.32 8.19
N VAL A 96 -15.64 9.10 7.37
CA VAL A 96 -15.90 9.87 6.14
C VAL A 96 -15.89 11.38 6.34
N PRO A 97 -16.51 11.97 7.39
CA PRO A 97 -16.51 13.41 7.59
C PRO A 97 -15.11 14.02 7.75
N ILE A 98 -14.18 13.27 8.34
CA ILE A 98 -12.79 13.71 8.54
C ILE A 98 -12.05 13.74 7.21
N THR A 99 -12.37 12.83 6.31
CA THR A 99 -11.67 12.67 5.01
C THR A 99 -12.14 13.70 3.96
N ALA A 100 -13.32 14.27 4.11
CA ALA A 100 -13.94 15.17 3.11
C ALA A 100 -13.14 16.45 2.83
N ASN A 101 -12.30 16.91 3.77
CA ASN A 101 -11.57 18.19 3.68
C ASN A 101 -10.05 18.03 3.94
N LEU A 102 -9.46 16.90 3.63
CA LEU A 102 -8.04 16.68 3.85
C LEU A 102 -7.13 17.61 3.03
N GLY A 103 -7.59 18.10 1.86
CA GLY A 103 -6.82 19.04 1.03
C GLY A 103 -5.52 18.47 0.45
N VAL A 104 -5.30 17.17 0.54
CA VAL A 104 -4.19 16.40 -0.04
C VAL A 104 -4.76 15.19 -0.77
N PRO A 105 -4.08 14.66 -1.79
CA PRO A 105 -4.48 13.40 -2.42
C PRO A 105 -4.41 12.24 -1.42
N TRP A 106 -5.46 11.41 -1.38
CA TRP A 106 -5.53 10.30 -0.41
C TRP A 106 -6.36 9.12 -0.92
N PHE A 107 -6.18 7.97 -0.29
CA PHE A 107 -7.06 6.80 -0.43
C PHE A 107 -7.23 6.08 0.90
N LYS A 108 -8.33 5.32 1.03
CA LYS A 108 -8.65 4.55 2.24
C LYS A 108 -8.12 3.13 2.14
N ALA A 109 -7.49 2.65 3.20
CA ALA A 109 -7.23 1.24 3.44
C ALA A 109 -8.31 0.67 4.36
N PHE A 110 -8.93 -0.43 3.94
CA PHE A 110 -9.94 -1.15 4.68
C PHE A 110 -9.35 -2.43 5.24
N ARG A 111 -9.49 -2.63 6.55
CA ARG A 111 -9.13 -3.87 7.23
C ARG A 111 -10.32 -4.84 7.15
N VAL A 112 -10.18 -5.89 6.36
CA VAL A 112 -11.26 -6.84 6.09
C VAL A 112 -11.43 -7.78 7.26
N SER A 113 -12.41 -7.49 8.12
CA SER A 113 -12.91 -8.36 9.19
C SER A 113 -14.14 -9.12 8.74
N SER A 114 -14.68 -9.99 9.63
CA SER A 114 -15.99 -10.65 9.41
C SER A 114 -17.17 -9.68 9.31
N GLU A 115 -17.01 -8.45 9.80
CA GLU A 115 -18.05 -7.39 9.78
C GLU A 115 -17.89 -6.44 8.59
N PHE A 116 -16.81 -6.55 7.83
CA PHE A 116 -16.55 -5.69 6.67
C PHE A 116 -17.59 -5.92 5.57
N LYS A 117 -18.11 -4.83 5.01
CA LYS A 117 -19.07 -4.83 3.91
C LYS A 117 -18.56 -4.00 2.75
N LEU A 118 -18.71 -4.51 1.53
CA LEU A 118 -18.31 -3.80 0.30
C LEU A 118 -18.96 -2.41 0.15
N GLN A 119 -20.13 -2.19 0.78
CA GLN A 119 -20.79 -0.88 0.78
C GLN A 119 -19.93 0.20 1.43
N GLN A 120 -19.13 -0.12 2.43
CA GLN A 120 -18.24 0.83 3.11
C GLN A 120 -17.23 1.47 2.15
N ILE A 121 -16.78 0.74 1.10
CA ILE A 121 -15.87 1.30 0.09
C ILE A 121 -16.52 2.49 -0.63
N LYS A 122 -17.81 2.37 -0.98
CA LYS A 122 -18.53 3.40 -1.72
C LYS A 122 -18.76 4.68 -0.91
N GLU A 123 -18.84 4.56 0.41
CA GLU A 123 -19.10 5.69 1.32
C GLU A 123 -17.95 6.71 1.32
N TYR A 124 -16.71 6.27 1.06
CA TYR A 124 -15.54 7.16 0.99
C TYR A 124 -15.37 7.88 -0.36
N GLY A 125 -16.09 7.44 -1.41
CA GLY A 125 -16.12 8.14 -2.71
C GLY A 125 -14.78 8.18 -3.45
N GLN A 126 -13.80 7.33 -3.06
CA GLN A 126 -12.48 7.28 -3.69
C GLN A 126 -12.44 6.20 -4.78
N GLU A 127 -11.84 6.55 -5.93
CA GLU A 127 -11.60 5.56 -6.99
C GLU A 127 -10.56 4.52 -6.58
N THR A 128 -9.55 4.95 -5.82
CA THR A 128 -8.46 4.07 -5.32
C THR A 128 -8.71 3.71 -3.87
N PHE A 129 -8.55 2.44 -3.54
CA PHE A 129 -8.64 1.94 -2.17
C PHE A 129 -7.77 0.69 -2.00
N LEU A 130 -7.45 0.37 -0.74
CA LEU A 130 -6.66 -0.80 -0.40
C LEU A 130 -7.47 -1.74 0.51
N LEU A 131 -7.38 -3.04 0.26
CA LEU A 131 -7.91 -4.07 1.16
C LEU A 131 -6.76 -4.79 1.84
N ASP A 132 -6.76 -4.78 3.17
CA ASP A 132 -5.78 -5.49 4.01
C ASP A 132 -6.47 -6.54 4.89
N ALA A 133 -5.76 -7.61 5.24
CA ALA A 133 -6.26 -8.61 6.18
C ALA A 133 -6.41 -8.02 7.59
N TYR A 134 -7.55 -8.27 8.23
CA TYR A 134 -7.79 -7.81 9.59
C TYR A 134 -6.89 -8.53 10.60
N SER A 135 -6.26 -7.78 11.49
CA SER A 135 -5.61 -8.29 12.69
C SER A 135 -6.04 -7.46 13.91
N LYS A 136 -6.46 -8.13 14.99
CA LYS A 136 -6.80 -7.44 16.25
C LYS A 136 -5.60 -6.75 16.90
N ALA A 137 -4.39 -7.21 16.63
CA ALA A 137 -3.17 -6.74 17.29
C ALA A 137 -2.39 -5.69 16.50
N HIS A 138 -2.65 -5.54 15.19
CA HIS A 138 -1.81 -4.70 14.32
C HIS A 138 -2.62 -3.96 13.25
N TYR A 139 -2.25 -2.71 12.99
CA TYR A 139 -2.68 -1.97 11.81
C TYR A 139 -1.75 -2.35 10.63
N GLY A 140 -2.11 -3.44 9.91
CA GLY A 140 -1.34 -3.99 8.79
C GLY A 140 -0.14 -4.87 9.18
N GLY A 141 0.40 -5.59 8.20
CA GLY A 141 1.61 -6.42 8.37
C GLY A 141 1.45 -7.67 9.22
N SER A 142 0.22 -8.16 9.45
CA SER A 142 -0.08 -9.35 10.28
C SER A 142 0.35 -10.67 9.67
N GLY A 143 0.67 -10.71 8.36
CA GLY A 143 0.97 -11.94 7.62
C GLY A 143 -0.23 -12.83 7.29
N GLN A 144 -1.45 -12.46 7.73
CA GLN A 144 -2.68 -13.16 7.38
C GLN A 144 -3.16 -12.77 5.98
N THR A 145 -3.73 -13.72 5.24
CA THR A 145 -4.32 -13.46 3.92
C THR A 145 -5.80 -13.12 4.04
N ILE A 146 -6.24 -12.19 3.20
CA ILE A 146 -7.66 -11.84 3.02
C ILE A 146 -8.39 -12.98 2.28
N ASP A 147 -9.72 -13.07 2.45
CA ASP A 147 -10.56 -13.91 1.57
C ASP A 147 -10.52 -13.35 0.13
N TRP A 148 -9.92 -14.10 -0.76
CA TRP A 148 -9.76 -13.70 -2.17
C TRP A 148 -11.08 -13.68 -2.95
N ASN A 149 -12.14 -14.35 -2.49
CA ASN A 149 -13.45 -14.25 -3.14
C ASN A 149 -14.08 -12.89 -2.85
N LEU A 150 -13.98 -12.41 -1.61
CA LEU A 150 -14.40 -11.07 -1.24
C LEU A 150 -13.56 -10.00 -1.94
N ALA A 151 -12.23 -10.18 -1.99
CA ALA A 151 -11.34 -9.26 -2.71
C ALA A 151 -11.66 -9.21 -4.22
N SER A 152 -11.97 -10.36 -4.83
CA SER A 152 -12.41 -10.43 -6.23
C SER A 152 -13.73 -9.69 -6.47
N ALA A 153 -14.67 -9.76 -5.54
CA ALA A 153 -15.90 -8.97 -5.64
C ALA A 153 -15.64 -7.45 -5.49
N ALA A 154 -14.68 -7.07 -4.68
CA ALA A 154 -14.29 -5.68 -4.50
C ALA A 154 -13.53 -5.10 -5.69
N SER A 155 -12.79 -5.90 -6.47
CA SER A 155 -11.98 -5.42 -7.59
C SER A 155 -12.78 -4.71 -8.69
N GLY A 156 -14.09 -4.98 -8.79
CA GLY A 156 -15.00 -4.29 -9.70
C GLY A 156 -15.48 -2.92 -9.22
N LEU A 157 -15.12 -2.48 -8.01
CA LEU A 157 -15.61 -1.22 -7.43
C LEU A 157 -14.68 -0.02 -7.70
N GLY A 158 -13.46 -0.25 -8.20
CA GLY A 158 -12.49 0.79 -8.49
C GLY A 158 -11.06 0.26 -8.59
N LYS A 159 -10.08 1.15 -8.45
CA LYS A 159 -8.65 0.83 -8.43
C LYS A 159 -8.25 0.17 -7.10
N MET A 160 -8.58 -1.11 -6.95
CA MET A 160 -8.32 -1.85 -5.73
C MET A 160 -6.86 -2.31 -5.64
N ILE A 161 -6.20 -1.98 -4.53
CA ILE A 161 -4.88 -2.49 -4.16
C ILE A 161 -5.08 -3.65 -3.18
N LEU A 162 -4.57 -4.83 -3.51
CA LEU A 162 -4.64 -6.01 -2.66
C LEU A 162 -3.42 -6.05 -1.73
N ALA A 163 -3.68 -6.06 -0.43
CA ALA A 163 -2.69 -6.21 0.63
C ALA A 163 -3.03 -7.41 1.53
N GLY A 164 -2.34 -7.54 2.66
CA GLY A 164 -2.58 -8.58 3.65
C GLY A 164 -1.96 -9.93 3.30
N GLY A 165 -0.85 -10.25 3.96
CA GLY A 165 -0.16 -11.52 3.82
C GLY A 165 0.41 -11.83 2.44
N MET A 166 0.61 -10.82 1.60
CA MET A 166 1.24 -11.00 0.29
C MET A 166 2.72 -11.39 0.45
N THR A 167 3.13 -12.38 -0.33
CA THR A 167 4.49 -12.94 -0.33
C THR A 167 4.91 -13.30 -1.75
N PRO A 168 6.21 -13.53 -2.02
CA PRO A 168 6.63 -14.04 -3.33
C PRO A 168 5.99 -15.39 -3.71
N VAL A 169 5.50 -16.15 -2.72
CA VAL A 169 4.94 -17.50 -2.97
C VAL A 169 3.48 -17.41 -3.46
N ASN A 170 2.67 -16.51 -2.89
CA ASN A 170 1.22 -16.48 -3.13
C ASN A 170 0.76 -15.37 -4.09
N VAL A 171 1.60 -14.37 -4.39
CA VAL A 171 1.17 -13.18 -5.12
C VAL A 171 0.68 -13.47 -6.54
N ALA A 172 1.32 -14.38 -7.27
CA ALA A 172 0.90 -14.73 -8.63
C ALA A 172 -0.51 -15.38 -8.65
N GLU A 173 -0.79 -16.27 -7.70
CA GLU A 173 -2.11 -16.89 -7.55
C GLU A 173 -3.15 -15.85 -7.12
N ALA A 174 -2.81 -14.98 -6.16
CA ALA A 174 -3.69 -13.92 -5.69
C ALA A 174 -4.09 -12.99 -6.84
N VAL A 175 -3.14 -12.52 -7.64
CA VAL A 175 -3.41 -11.64 -8.80
C VAL A 175 -4.25 -12.35 -9.85
N LYS A 176 -3.97 -13.60 -10.17
CA LYS A 176 -4.76 -14.40 -11.12
C LYS A 176 -6.22 -14.55 -10.67
N LYS A 177 -6.45 -14.77 -9.37
CA LYS A 177 -7.80 -14.98 -8.81
C LYS A 177 -8.55 -13.67 -8.60
N VAL A 178 -7.90 -12.65 -8.05
CA VAL A 178 -8.54 -11.40 -7.62
C VAL A 178 -8.57 -10.36 -8.73
N ARG A 179 -7.56 -10.34 -9.61
CA ARG A 179 -7.36 -9.33 -10.66
C ARG A 179 -7.37 -7.89 -10.11
N PRO A 180 -6.55 -7.60 -9.08
CA PRO A 180 -6.49 -6.27 -8.50
C PRO A 180 -5.84 -5.28 -9.47
N TRP A 181 -6.12 -3.98 -9.31
CA TRP A 181 -5.41 -2.92 -10.01
C TRP A 181 -3.97 -2.78 -9.52
N GLY A 182 -3.71 -3.06 -8.24
CA GLY A 182 -2.38 -3.05 -7.64
C GLY A 182 -2.23 -4.08 -6.55
N VAL A 183 -1.00 -4.32 -6.12
CA VAL A 183 -0.65 -5.15 -4.96
C VAL A 183 0.25 -4.39 -4.03
N ASP A 184 0.07 -4.59 -2.72
CA ASP A 184 0.89 -4.01 -1.66
C ASP A 184 1.54 -5.12 -0.84
N VAL A 185 2.84 -5.00 -0.63
CA VAL A 185 3.58 -5.93 0.23
C VAL A 185 4.43 -5.17 1.24
N CYS A 186 4.43 -5.67 2.46
CA CYS A 186 5.26 -5.14 3.54
C CYS A 186 6.08 -6.27 4.18
N SER A 187 5.54 -6.96 5.17
CA SER A 187 6.25 -7.99 5.94
C SER A 187 6.66 -9.22 5.13
N GLY A 188 5.92 -9.56 4.07
CA GLY A 188 6.20 -10.73 3.23
C GLY A 188 7.52 -10.68 2.46
N VAL A 189 8.14 -9.49 2.36
CA VAL A 189 9.44 -9.27 1.73
C VAL A 189 10.47 -8.68 2.71
N GLU A 190 10.26 -8.84 4.01
CA GLU A 190 11.19 -8.38 5.04
C GLU A 190 12.04 -9.53 5.61
N SER A 191 13.26 -9.21 5.99
CA SER A 191 14.12 -10.06 6.84
C SER A 191 13.81 -9.85 8.32
N GLN A 192 13.49 -8.60 8.68
CA GLN A 192 12.96 -8.15 9.98
C GLN A 192 12.15 -6.86 9.80
N PRO A 193 11.29 -6.47 10.75
CA PRO A 193 10.44 -5.27 10.60
C PRO A 193 11.24 -4.02 10.20
N GLY A 194 10.86 -3.41 9.08
CA GLY A 194 11.50 -2.22 8.51
C GLY A 194 12.77 -2.49 7.68
N ILE A 195 13.19 -3.75 7.52
CA ILE A 195 14.35 -4.13 6.68
C ILE A 195 13.90 -5.10 5.59
N LYS A 196 13.97 -4.66 4.34
CA LYS A 196 13.60 -5.47 3.19
C LYS A 196 14.69 -6.49 2.86
N ASP A 197 14.26 -7.70 2.54
CA ASP A 197 15.08 -8.72 1.90
C ASP A 197 14.97 -8.52 0.38
N LEU A 198 15.99 -7.95 -0.23
CA LEU A 198 15.96 -7.59 -1.65
C LEU A 198 15.79 -8.80 -2.57
N LEU A 199 16.24 -9.98 -2.19
CA LEU A 199 16.00 -11.22 -2.95
C LEU A 199 14.51 -11.61 -2.93
N ARG A 200 13.84 -11.39 -1.79
CA ARG A 200 12.37 -11.59 -1.72
C ARG A 200 11.62 -10.52 -2.50
N VAL A 201 12.06 -9.24 -2.46
CA VAL A 201 11.48 -8.17 -3.28
C VAL A 201 11.61 -8.51 -4.76
N GLU A 202 12.80 -8.87 -5.23
CA GLU A 202 13.04 -9.28 -6.61
C GLU A 202 12.13 -10.44 -7.04
N LYS A 203 12.06 -11.48 -6.22
CA LYS A 203 11.21 -12.64 -6.48
C LYS A 203 9.73 -12.27 -6.53
N PHE A 204 9.28 -11.38 -5.63
CA PHE A 204 7.90 -10.89 -5.60
C PHE A 204 7.54 -10.16 -6.91
N ILE A 205 8.37 -9.21 -7.32
CA ILE A 205 8.16 -8.41 -8.53
C ILE A 205 8.22 -9.29 -9.78
N ARG A 206 9.21 -10.18 -9.87
CA ARG A 206 9.34 -11.12 -10.99
C ARG A 206 8.11 -12.02 -11.14
N ASN A 207 7.55 -12.52 -10.05
CA ASN A 207 6.35 -13.36 -10.09
C ASN A 207 5.08 -12.61 -10.52
N LEU A 208 5.11 -11.28 -10.56
CA LEU A 208 4.02 -10.42 -11.04
C LEU A 208 4.21 -9.96 -12.49
N ARG A 209 5.45 -9.88 -12.98
CA ARG A 209 5.77 -9.36 -14.32
C ARG A 209 5.92 -10.46 -15.36
N ASN A 210 5.98 -11.75 -14.95
CA ASN A 210 6.02 -12.93 -15.80
C ASN A 210 4.64 -13.59 -15.92
#